data_5efb9fc4e11b5a0e093530ecbedd7f07
#
_entry.id   5efb9fc4e11b5a0e093530ecbedd7f07
#
_cell.length_a   1.000
_cell.length_b   1.000
_cell.length_c   1.000
_cell.angle_alpha   90.00
_cell.angle_beta   90.00
_cell.angle_gamma   90.00
#
_symmetry.space_group_name_H-M   'P 1'
#
loop_
_entity.id
_entity.type
_entity.pdbx_description
1 polymer ?
#
loop_
_entity_poly.entity_id
_entity_poly.type
_entity_poly.pdbx_seq_one_letter_code
_entity_poly.pdbx_strand_id
1 'polypeptide(L)'
;IQDCLDENLNWKSEVSDDHPFKAACDKVNKIIKYADKSLPFNFDDKFSILTQPPYGFYGSFAAMGIMAFALRPWVNKIFDPQGKPRDANALIDDIVLLFKVWDDNKSNSKLNFKFQTPEEGKLCKELISLFKLNNKGNTYSDVTSLKDARFAITGDFFFN
;
A
#
# COMPACT_ATOMS: atom_id res chain seq x y z
N ILE A 1 9.02 10.01 -16.97
CA ILE A 1 9.21 8.86 -16.07
C ILE A 1 10.08 7.80 -16.73
N GLN A 2 9.75 7.35 -17.95
CA GLN A 2 10.49 6.30 -18.66
C GLN A 2 11.98 6.63 -18.81
N ASP A 3 12.33 7.88 -19.01
CA ASP A 3 13.73 8.32 -19.20
C ASP A 3 14.56 8.24 -17.90
N CYS A 4 13.91 8.20 -16.74
CA CYS A 4 14.56 8.17 -15.43
C CYS A 4 14.77 6.76 -14.87
N LEU A 5 14.15 5.75 -15.46
CA LEU A 5 14.14 4.37 -14.96
C LEU A 5 14.77 3.41 -15.96
N ASP A 6 15.42 2.36 -15.45
CA ASP A 6 15.90 1.24 -16.24
C ASP A 6 14.76 0.24 -16.55
N GLU A 7 15.09 -0.84 -17.26
CA GLU A 7 14.15 -1.92 -17.62
C GLU A 7 13.51 -2.61 -16.40
N ASN A 8 14.20 -2.57 -15.27
CA ASN A 8 13.74 -3.18 -14.00
C ASN A 8 13.04 -2.16 -13.09
N LEU A 9 12.71 -0.98 -13.61
CA LEU A 9 12.10 0.12 -12.87
C LEU A 9 12.94 0.62 -11.69
N ASN A 10 14.27 0.53 -11.78
CA ASN A 10 15.18 1.20 -10.87
C ASN A 10 15.60 2.56 -11.42
N TRP A 11 16.00 3.45 -10.53
CA TRP A 11 16.56 4.73 -10.93
C TRP A 11 17.85 4.53 -11.71
N LYS A 12 17.96 5.15 -12.87
CA LYS A 12 19.22 5.20 -13.62
C LYS A 12 20.27 6.00 -12.83
N SER A 13 21.53 5.62 -12.96
CA SER A 13 22.63 6.24 -12.22
C SER A 13 22.83 7.73 -12.51
N GLU A 14 22.45 8.19 -13.70
CA GLU A 14 22.52 9.58 -14.12
C GLU A 14 21.41 10.47 -13.56
N VAL A 15 20.38 9.90 -12.92
CA VAL A 15 19.28 10.66 -12.30
C VAL A 15 19.73 11.20 -10.96
N SER A 16 19.92 12.52 -10.89
CA SER A 16 20.29 13.21 -9.64
C SER A 16 19.28 12.98 -8.54
N ASP A 17 19.74 12.96 -7.29
CA ASP A 17 18.87 12.87 -6.10
C ASP A 17 17.93 14.06 -5.98
N ASP A 18 18.33 15.22 -6.54
CA ASP A 18 17.50 16.44 -6.57
C ASP A 18 16.49 16.45 -7.72
N HIS A 19 16.45 15.40 -8.55
CA HIS A 19 15.47 15.33 -9.63
C HIS A 19 14.05 15.37 -9.03
N PRO A 20 13.17 16.28 -9.46
CA PRO A 20 11.87 16.51 -8.80
C PRO A 20 11.03 15.26 -8.63
N PHE A 21 11.06 14.38 -9.62
CA PHE A 21 10.35 13.10 -9.60
C PHE A 21 10.91 12.15 -8.53
N LYS A 22 12.23 12.03 -8.43
CA LYS A 22 12.91 11.19 -7.43
C LYS A 22 12.67 11.75 -6.03
N ALA A 23 12.83 13.05 -5.85
CA ALA A 23 12.59 13.73 -4.57
C ALA A 23 11.13 13.54 -4.08
N ALA A 24 10.14 13.60 -4.98
CA ALA A 24 8.74 13.35 -4.65
C ALA A 24 8.50 11.89 -4.24
N CYS A 25 9.03 10.92 -4.98
CA CYS A 25 8.96 9.50 -4.63
C CYS A 25 9.62 9.21 -3.28
N ASP A 26 10.79 9.77 -3.03
CA ASP A 26 11.51 9.61 -1.77
C ASP A 26 10.74 10.23 -0.60
N LYS A 27 10.08 11.36 -0.81
CA LYS A 27 9.22 11.97 0.21
C LYS A 27 8.05 11.05 0.58
N VAL A 28 7.34 10.49 -0.41
CA VAL A 28 6.26 9.52 -0.19
C VAL A 28 6.75 8.32 0.60
N ASN A 29 7.86 7.72 0.16
CA ASN A 29 8.47 6.58 0.85
C ASN A 29 8.88 6.90 2.29
N LYS A 30 9.47 8.08 2.54
CA LYS A 30 9.84 8.52 3.88
C LYS A 30 8.62 8.67 4.79
N ILE A 31 7.53 9.26 4.31
CA ILE A 31 6.29 9.41 5.08
C ILE A 31 5.79 8.06 5.59
N ILE A 32 5.69 7.05 4.71
CA ILE A 32 5.25 5.71 5.09
C ILE A 32 6.29 4.99 5.94
N LYS A 33 7.57 5.08 5.59
CA LYS A 33 8.65 4.40 6.33
C LYS A 33 8.71 4.82 7.79
N TYR A 34 8.50 6.12 8.06
CA TYR A 34 8.57 6.69 9.41
C TYR A 34 7.20 6.79 10.10
N ALA A 35 6.12 6.33 9.45
CA ALA A 35 4.84 6.21 10.14
C ALA A 35 4.94 5.20 11.30
N ASP A 36 4.25 5.49 12.41
CA ASP A 36 4.12 4.55 13.51
C ASP A 36 3.38 3.30 13.05
N LYS A 37 4.05 2.14 13.10
CA LYS A 37 3.50 0.87 12.61
C LYS A 37 2.48 0.26 13.57
N SER A 38 2.41 0.74 14.80
CA SER A 38 1.46 0.27 15.80
C SER A 38 0.10 0.96 15.71
N LEU A 39 0.00 2.09 14.99
CA LEU A 39 -1.20 2.90 14.91
C LEU A 39 -1.81 2.90 13.50
N PRO A 40 -3.14 2.96 13.40
CA PRO A 40 -3.80 3.29 12.14
C PRO A 40 -3.39 4.68 11.65
N PHE A 41 -3.44 4.88 10.34
CA PHE A 41 -3.13 6.17 9.72
C PHE A 41 -4.09 6.47 8.57
N ASN A 42 -4.27 7.74 8.27
CA ASN A 42 -5.07 8.19 7.14
C ASN A 42 -4.14 8.70 6.03
N PHE A 43 -4.40 8.33 4.76
CA PHE A 43 -3.59 8.77 3.63
C PHE A 43 -3.67 10.29 3.42
N ASP A 44 -4.85 10.89 3.57
CA ASP A 44 -5.01 12.32 3.43
C ASP A 44 -4.16 13.06 4.48
N ASP A 45 -4.29 12.69 5.75
CA ASP A 45 -3.51 13.30 6.83
C ASP A 45 -2.00 13.19 6.60
N LYS A 46 -1.54 12.03 6.10
CA LYS A 46 -0.10 11.77 5.92
C LYS A 46 0.47 12.43 4.68
N PHE A 47 -0.29 12.46 3.60
CA PHE A 47 0.21 12.89 2.30
C PHE A 47 -0.22 14.30 1.89
N SER A 48 -1.10 14.97 2.63
CA SER A 48 -1.55 16.35 2.33
C SER A 48 -0.41 17.35 2.17
N ILE A 49 0.73 17.11 2.82
CA ILE A 49 1.95 17.92 2.62
C ILE A 49 2.43 17.94 1.17
N LEU A 50 2.09 16.93 0.38
CA LEU A 50 2.47 16.85 -1.04
C LEU A 50 1.68 17.83 -1.91
N THR A 51 0.54 18.34 -1.44
CA THR A 51 -0.22 19.39 -2.15
C THR A 51 0.44 20.76 -2.05
N GLN A 52 1.40 20.91 -1.13
CA GLN A 52 2.12 22.16 -0.89
C GLN A 52 3.45 22.23 -1.66
N PRO A 53 4.00 23.43 -1.91
CA PRO A 53 5.35 23.56 -2.45
C PRO A 53 6.38 22.80 -1.59
N PRO A 54 7.40 22.22 -2.20
CA PRO A 54 7.77 22.29 -3.62
C PRO A 54 7.09 21.23 -4.50
N TYR A 55 6.24 20.35 -3.95
CA TYR A 55 5.69 19.21 -4.70
C TYR A 55 4.46 19.61 -5.54
N GLY A 56 3.49 20.31 -4.93
CA GLY A 56 2.31 20.82 -5.63
C GLY A 56 1.47 19.73 -6.30
N PHE A 57 1.27 18.59 -5.62
CA PHE A 57 0.45 17.51 -6.14
C PHE A 57 -1.02 17.95 -6.27
N TYR A 58 -1.60 17.72 -7.43
CA TYR A 58 -3.01 17.95 -7.75
C TYR A 58 -3.52 16.82 -8.65
N GLY A 59 -4.81 16.79 -8.93
CA GLY A 59 -5.47 15.75 -9.73
C GLY A 59 -4.95 15.63 -11.16
N SER A 60 -3.79 15.01 -11.32
CA SER A 60 -3.18 14.72 -12.62
C SER A 60 -2.68 13.29 -12.68
N PHE A 61 -2.71 12.69 -13.87
CA PHE A 61 -2.16 11.35 -14.08
C PHE A 61 -0.67 11.25 -13.74
N ALA A 62 0.09 12.34 -13.94
CA ALA A 62 1.50 12.36 -13.60
C ALA A 62 1.72 12.24 -12.09
N ALA A 63 1.00 13.04 -11.28
CA ALA A 63 1.10 13.00 -9.82
C ALA A 63 0.60 11.66 -9.25
N MET A 64 -0.52 11.13 -9.78
CA MET A 64 -1.01 9.80 -9.42
C MET A 64 0.00 8.71 -9.76
N GLY A 65 0.65 8.79 -10.93
CA GLY A 65 1.70 7.85 -11.35
C GLY A 65 2.94 7.91 -10.45
N ILE A 66 3.37 9.09 -10.01
CA ILE A 66 4.45 9.27 -9.03
C ILE A 66 4.08 8.59 -7.71
N MET A 67 2.87 8.81 -7.22
CA MET A 67 2.37 8.24 -5.98
C MET A 67 2.31 6.71 -6.06
N ALA A 68 1.75 6.16 -7.14
CA ALA A 68 1.66 4.71 -7.38
C ALA A 68 3.05 4.06 -7.44
N PHE A 69 3.98 4.69 -8.16
CA PHE A 69 5.36 4.22 -8.24
C PHE A 69 6.05 4.23 -6.87
N ALA A 70 5.89 5.30 -6.10
CA ALA A 70 6.50 5.43 -4.78
C ALA A 70 5.89 4.43 -3.77
N LEU A 71 4.59 4.13 -3.87
CA LEU A 71 3.92 3.19 -2.98
C LEU A 71 4.06 1.71 -3.39
N ARG A 72 4.63 1.42 -4.57
CA ARG A 72 4.87 0.05 -5.05
C ARG A 72 5.50 -0.89 -4.02
N PRO A 73 6.52 -0.50 -3.23
CA PRO A 73 7.12 -1.37 -2.21
C PRO A 73 6.17 -1.73 -1.06
N TRP A 74 5.04 -1.05 -0.94
CA TRP A 74 4.06 -1.19 0.13
C TRP A 74 2.82 -2.00 -0.26
N VAL A 75 2.73 -2.45 -1.52
CA VAL A 75 1.71 -3.38 -1.98
C VAL A 75 1.69 -4.62 -1.09
N ASN A 76 0.51 -5.03 -0.65
CA ASN A 76 0.26 -6.12 0.32
C ASN A 76 0.91 -5.94 1.71
N LYS A 77 1.47 -4.75 2.03
CA LYS A 77 2.03 -4.42 3.35
C LYS A 77 1.21 -3.38 4.10
N ILE A 78 0.27 -2.76 3.41
CA ILE A 78 -0.73 -1.84 3.95
C ILE A 78 -2.07 -2.57 3.95
N PHE A 79 -2.84 -2.43 5.00
CA PHE A 79 -4.10 -3.12 5.23
C PHE A 79 -5.22 -2.12 5.49
N ASP A 80 -6.43 -2.42 5.05
CA ASP A 80 -7.60 -1.68 5.48
C ASP A 80 -7.89 -1.90 6.99
N PRO A 81 -8.80 -1.12 7.60
CA PRO A 81 -9.14 -1.29 9.01
C PRO A 81 -9.67 -2.70 9.34
N GLN A 82 -10.25 -3.42 8.35
CA GLN A 82 -10.76 -4.77 8.49
C GLN A 82 -9.67 -5.84 8.35
N GLY A 83 -8.43 -5.45 8.05
CA GLY A 83 -7.29 -6.35 7.91
C GLY A 83 -7.16 -7.02 6.55
N LYS A 84 -7.83 -6.49 5.51
CA LYS A 84 -7.62 -6.93 4.12
C LYS A 84 -6.39 -6.22 3.55
N PRO A 85 -5.43 -6.94 2.96
CA PRO A 85 -4.27 -6.31 2.34
C PRO A 85 -4.69 -5.46 1.13
N ARG A 86 -3.98 -4.35 0.92
CA ARG A 86 -4.14 -3.52 -0.27
C ARG A 86 -3.20 -4.06 -1.34
N ASP A 87 -3.76 -4.80 -2.29
CA ASP A 87 -3.07 -5.21 -3.51
C ASP A 87 -2.84 -4.00 -4.45
N ALA A 88 -2.21 -4.24 -5.59
CA ALA A 88 -1.86 -3.17 -6.51
C ALA A 88 -3.10 -2.39 -7.01
N ASN A 89 -4.18 -3.09 -7.35
CA ASN A 89 -5.39 -2.46 -7.85
C ASN A 89 -6.09 -1.63 -6.76
N ALA A 90 -6.26 -2.22 -5.57
CA ALA A 90 -6.86 -1.54 -4.44
C ALA A 90 -6.05 -0.30 -4.03
N LEU A 91 -4.72 -0.37 -4.08
CA LEU A 91 -3.85 0.78 -3.76
C LEU A 91 -3.96 1.89 -4.83
N ILE A 92 -4.13 1.53 -6.11
CA ILE A 92 -4.39 2.50 -7.18
C ILE A 92 -5.75 3.19 -6.95
N ASP A 93 -6.79 2.44 -6.61
CA ASP A 93 -8.11 3.01 -6.30
C ASP A 93 -8.05 3.97 -5.12
N ASP A 94 -7.27 3.63 -4.08
CA ASP A 94 -7.04 4.50 -2.92
C ASP A 94 -6.31 5.79 -3.31
N ILE A 95 -5.32 5.71 -4.21
CA ILE A 95 -4.61 6.88 -4.73
C ILE A 95 -5.58 7.79 -5.52
N VAL A 96 -6.37 7.21 -6.41
CA VAL A 96 -7.38 7.98 -7.17
C VAL A 96 -8.36 8.67 -6.23
N LEU A 97 -8.82 7.94 -5.20
CA LEU A 97 -9.71 8.51 -4.18
C LEU A 97 -9.04 9.64 -3.39
N LEU A 98 -7.76 9.49 -3.03
CA LEU A 98 -6.98 10.52 -2.34
C LEU A 98 -6.91 11.83 -3.15
N PHE A 99 -6.58 11.75 -4.42
CA PHE A 99 -6.53 12.93 -5.29
C PHE A 99 -7.91 13.57 -5.46
N LYS A 100 -8.97 12.77 -5.54
CA LYS A 100 -10.34 13.28 -5.56
C LYS A 100 -10.71 14.00 -4.26
N VAL A 101 -10.27 13.50 -3.11
CA VAL A 101 -10.42 14.16 -1.80
C VAL A 101 -9.74 15.52 -1.79
N TRP A 102 -8.54 15.62 -2.34
CA TRP A 102 -7.80 16.89 -2.43
C TRP A 102 -8.48 17.89 -3.37
N ASP A 103 -8.97 17.45 -4.52
CA ASP A 103 -9.69 18.31 -5.48
C ASP A 103 -11.02 18.80 -4.89
N ASP A 104 -11.74 17.95 -4.16
CA ASP A 104 -13.05 18.27 -3.57
C ASP A 104 -12.97 18.97 -2.20
N ASN A 105 -11.77 19.08 -1.59
CA ASN A 105 -11.55 19.55 -0.22
C ASN A 105 -12.43 18.83 0.82
N LYS A 106 -12.58 17.50 0.71
CA LYS A 106 -13.41 16.68 1.60
C LYS A 106 -12.59 15.54 2.18
N SER A 107 -12.62 15.36 3.49
CA SER A 107 -12.01 14.18 4.12
C SER A 107 -12.80 12.90 3.78
N ASN A 108 -12.10 11.76 3.73
CA ASN A 108 -12.72 10.47 3.44
C ASN A 108 -12.19 9.37 4.38
N SER A 109 -13.09 8.80 5.20
CA SER A 109 -12.77 7.72 6.14
C SER A 109 -12.34 6.41 5.46
N LYS A 110 -12.58 6.24 4.15
CA LYS A 110 -12.12 5.06 3.39
C LYS A 110 -10.60 5.04 3.20
N LEU A 111 -9.92 6.18 3.41
CA LEU A 111 -8.47 6.30 3.30
C LEU A 111 -7.73 5.98 4.62
N ASN A 112 -8.41 5.29 5.54
CA ASN A 112 -7.80 4.79 6.76
C ASN A 112 -7.16 3.43 6.54
N PHE A 113 -5.92 3.27 7.02
CA PHE A 113 -5.09 2.08 6.83
C PHE A 113 -4.34 1.73 8.10
N LYS A 114 -3.81 0.52 8.14
CA LYS A 114 -2.90 0.05 9.18
C LYS A 114 -1.78 -0.80 8.57
N PHE A 115 -0.70 -0.96 9.31
CA PHE A 115 0.30 -1.98 9.01
C PHE A 115 -0.04 -3.27 9.75
N GLN A 116 0.44 -4.39 9.24
CA GLN A 116 0.44 -5.64 9.99
C GLN A 116 1.53 -5.56 11.07
N THR A 117 1.19 -5.88 12.31
CA THR A 117 2.19 -5.95 13.37
C THR A 117 3.08 -7.18 13.20
N PRO A 118 4.30 -7.19 13.78
CA PRO A 118 5.17 -8.37 13.73
C PRO A 118 4.49 -9.62 14.31
N GLU A 119 3.71 -9.47 15.38
CA GLU A 119 2.96 -10.53 16.04
C GLU A 119 1.85 -11.08 15.13
N GLU A 120 1.06 -10.19 14.50
CA GLU A 120 0.05 -10.59 13.51
C GLU A 120 0.70 -11.33 12.33
N GLY A 121 1.84 -10.83 11.84
CA GLY A 121 2.59 -11.48 10.76
C GLY A 121 3.12 -12.85 11.14
N LYS A 122 3.62 -13.02 12.37
CA LYS A 122 4.07 -14.30 12.90
C LYS A 122 2.91 -15.28 13.03
N LEU A 123 1.81 -14.87 13.67
CA LEU A 123 0.62 -15.69 13.82
C LEU A 123 0.04 -16.11 12.47
N CYS A 124 -0.01 -15.21 11.49
CA CYS A 124 -0.47 -15.53 10.13
C CYS A 124 0.37 -16.66 9.50
N LYS A 125 1.71 -16.55 9.59
CA LYS A 125 2.63 -17.61 9.09
C LYS A 125 2.44 -18.94 9.80
N GLU A 126 2.24 -18.93 11.10
CA GLU A 126 2.01 -20.14 11.90
C GLU A 126 0.68 -20.80 11.49
N LEU A 127 -0.38 -20.03 11.30
CA LEU A 127 -1.68 -20.53 10.83
C LEU A 127 -1.58 -21.12 9.41
N ILE A 128 -0.90 -20.45 8.49
CA ILE A 128 -0.66 -20.95 7.13
C ILE A 128 0.07 -22.30 7.19
N SER A 129 1.10 -22.41 8.03
CA SER A 129 1.88 -23.64 8.19
C SER A 129 1.05 -24.75 8.81
N LEU A 130 0.35 -24.48 9.90
CA LEU A 130 -0.44 -25.44 10.65
C LEU A 130 -1.59 -26.04 9.83
N PHE A 131 -2.31 -25.18 9.12
CA PHE A 131 -3.47 -25.57 8.31
C PHE A 131 -3.14 -25.81 6.83
N LYS A 132 -1.88 -25.69 6.41
CA LYS A 132 -1.39 -25.88 5.04
C LYS A 132 -2.16 -25.06 4.00
N LEU A 133 -2.54 -23.81 4.36
CA LEU A 133 -3.49 -22.98 3.61
C LEU A 133 -3.00 -22.60 2.20
N ASN A 134 -1.70 -22.56 1.96
CA ASN A 134 -1.12 -22.20 0.65
C ASN A 134 -0.59 -23.43 -0.12
N ASN A 135 -1.03 -24.64 0.20
CA ASN A 135 -0.64 -25.83 -0.55
C ASN A 135 -1.39 -25.90 -1.88
N LYS A 136 -0.67 -26.34 -2.93
CA LYS A 136 -1.25 -26.61 -4.25
C LYS A 136 -2.41 -27.60 -4.13
N GLY A 137 -3.61 -27.15 -4.41
CA GLY A 137 -4.84 -27.95 -4.32
C GLY A 137 -5.94 -27.32 -3.47
N ASN A 138 -5.64 -26.34 -2.64
CA ASN A 138 -6.66 -25.57 -1.95
C ASN A 138 -7.25 -24.50 -2.87
N THR A 139 -8.57 -24.32 -2.79
CA THR A 139 -9.33 -23.33 -3.57
C THR A 139 -9.02 -21.88 -3.17
N TYR A 140 -8.26 -21.68 -2.11
CA TYR A 140 -7.91 -20.38 -1.56
C TYR A 140 -6.53 -19.97 -2.05
N SER A 141 -6.51 -18.98 -2.95
CA SER A 141 -5.29 -18.33 -3.40
C SER A 141 -4.68 -17.52 -2.26
N ASP A 142 -3.39 -17.64 -2.08
CA ASP A 142 -2.48 -16.78 -1.31
C ASP A 142 -3.06 -16.12 -0.06
N VAL A 143 -3.14 -16.89 1.02
CA VAL A 143 -3.44 -16.35 2.36
C VAL A 143 -2.28 -15.46 2.78
N THR A 144 -2.50 -14.16 2.85
CA THR A 144 -1.49 -13.15 3.19
C THR A 144 -1.81 -12.37 4.47
N SER A 145 -3.02 -12.53 5.01
CA SER A 145 -3.49 -11.83 6.21
C SER A 145 -4.18 -12.76 7.19
N LEU A 146 -4.30 -12.35 8.45
CA LEU A 146 -5.07 -13.08 9.46
C LEU A 146 -6.55 -13.20 9.10
N LYS A 147 -7.12 -12.22 8.38
CA LYS A 147 -8.49 -12.27 7.90
C LYS A 147 -8.67 -13.38 6.87
N ASP A 148 -7.75 -13.48 5.90
CA ASP A 148 -7.79 -14.52 4.88
C ASP A 148 -7.56 -15.91 5.51
N ALA A 149 -6.61 -16.02 6.46
CA ALA A 149 -6.37 -17.25 7.20
C ALA A 149 -7.63 -17.70 7.96
N ARG A 150 -8.27 -16.79 8.67
CA ARG A 150 -9.53 -17.07 9.38
C ARG A 150 -10.62 -17.54 8.41
N PHE A 151 -10.78 -16.85 7.29
CA PHE A 151 -11.80 -17.20 6.30
C PHE A 151 -11.54 -18.58 5.69
N ALA A 152 -10.30 -18.88 5.32
CA ALA A 152 -9.91 -20.20 4.80
C ALA A 152 -10.19 -21.32 5.82
N ILE A 153 -9.77 -21.13 7.08
CA ILE A 153 -10.00 -22.11 8.16
C ILE A 153 -11.49 -22.36 8.39
N THR A 154 -12.30 -21.28 8.48
CA THR A 154 -13.74 -21.43 8.71
C THR A 154 -14.45 -22.05 7.51
N GLY A 155 -14.02 -21.75 6.29
CA GLY A 155 -14.57 -22.36 5.07
C GLY A 155 -14.36 -23.86 5.03
N ASP A 156 -13.15 -24.31 5.31
CA ASP A 156 -12.81 -25.75 5.30
C ASP A 156 -13.50 -26.55 6.44
N PHE A 157 -13.75 -25.92 7.59
CA PHE A 157 -14.38 -26.62 8.72
C PHE A 157 -15.91 -26.69 8.65
N PHE A 158 -16.58 -25.78 7.96
CA PHE A 158 -18.04 -25.70 7.94
C PHE A 158 -18.70 -26.18 6.66
N PHE A 159 -17.95 -26.43 5.59
CA PHE A 159 -18.49 -26.84 4.29
C PHE A 159 -17.90 -28.13 3.71
N ASN A 160 -17.05 -28.86 4.44
CA ASN A 160 -16.64 -30.22 4.24
C ASN A 160 -17.04 -31.10 5.44
#